data_68428f9de7d8eb29ec31d08841d54dfe
#
_entry.id   68428f9de7d8eb29ec31d08841d54dfe
#
_cell.length_a   1.000
_cell.length_b   1.000
_cell.length_c   1.000
_cell.angle_alpha   90.00
_cell.angle_beta   90.00
_cell.angle_gamma   90.00
#
_symmetry.space_group_name_H-M   'P 1'
#
loop_
_entity.id
_entity.type
_entity.pdbx_description
1 polymer ?
#
loop_
_entity_poly.entity_id
_entity_poly.type
_entity_poly.pdbx_seq_one_letter_code
_entity_poly.pdbx_strand_id
1 'polypeptide(L)'
;MDKRNRLALGFLLAGLSAAGRALLSVPEGVSLAELSLTVLAVVGYLVLGRLGLKALLCGVGQVILELVLCGAQTEAGGAWVWLAPLLRDADLLLLTLAALYLLTVAGYEGQALPAVLAVTWAVYAVTHFLPALSLFAAAAYVAYCVGLLWVTVRMIRAYNERRVRR
;
A
#
# COMPACT_ATOMS: atom_id res chain seq x y z
N MET A 1 2.56 26.35 9.10
CA MET A 1 3.23 25.52 8.07
C MET A 1 2.63 25.87 6.72
N ASP A 2 3.43 26.28 5.76
CA ASP A 2 2.98 26.68 4.42
C ASP A 2 2.28 25.47 3.73
N LYS A 3 1.19 25.74 2.98
CA LYS A 3 0.39 24.73 2.27
C LYS A 3 1.26 23.79 1.43
N ARG A 4 2.31 24.32 0.83
CA ARG A 4 3.27 23.61 0.01
C ARG A 4 4.14 22.63 0.80
N ASN A 5 4.62 23.06 1.97
CA ASN A 5 5.41 22.19 2.86
C ASN A 5 4.56 21.04 3.43
N ARG A 6 3.26 21.30 3.66
CA ARG A 6 2.31 20.25 4.06
C ARG A 6 2.16 19.18 2.98
N LEU A 7 1.96 19.59 1.72
CA LEU A 7 1.82 18.65 0.60
C LEU A 7 3.11 17.85 0.39
N ALA A 8 4.28 18.49 0.46
CA ALA A 8 5.56 17.82 0.37
C ALA A 8 5.70 16.76 1.47
N LEU A 9 5.44 17.11 2.73
CA LEU A 9 5.52 16.19 3.86
C LEU A 9 4.56 15.01 3.70
N GLY A 10 3.32 15.25 3.24
CA GLY A 10 2.35 14.18 3.00
C GLY A 10 2.84 13.16 1.97
N PHE A 11 3.42 13.59 0.86
CA PHE A 11 4.02 12.70 -0.14
C PHE A 11 5.24 11.94 0.41
N LEU A 12 6.07 12.58 1.22
CA LEU A 12 7.22 11.92 1.85
C LEU A 12 6.77 10.78 2.78
N LEU A 13 5.81 11.05 3.67
CA LEU A 13 5.30 10.05 4.60
C LEU A 13 4.63 8.88 3.87
N ALA A 14 3.81 9.17 2.87
CA ALA A 14 3.18 8.13 2.03
C ALA A 14 4.22 7.30 1.27
N GLY A 15 5.25 7.94 0.72
CA GLY A 15 6.34 7.25 0.03
C GLY A 15 7.17 6.36 0.96
N LEU A 16 7.53 6.84 2.14
CA LEU A 16 8.25 6.05 3.14
C LEU A 16 7.44 4.85 3.61
N SER A 17 6.13 5.02 3.81
CA SER A 17 5.24 3.92 4.15
C SER A 17 5.19 2.87 3.03
N ALA A 18 5.04 3.28 1.77
CA ALA A 18 5.02 2.36 0.63
C ALA A 18 6.35 1.58 0.49
N ALA A 19 7.50 2.25 0.70
CA ALA A 19 8.81 1.59 0.72
C ALA A 19 8.92 0.57 1.85
N GLY A 20 8.55 0.97 3.06
CA GLY A 20 8.58 0.10 4.23
C GLY A 20 7.70 -1.14 4.03
N ARG A 21 6.51 -0.98 3.48
CA ARG A 21 5.61 -2.10 3.16
C ARG A 21 6.20 -3.01 2.08
N ALA A 22 6.81 -2.46 1.04
CA ALA A 22 7.48 -3.27 0.01
C ALA A 22 8.65 -4.12 0.56
N LEU A 23 9.31 -3.67 1.62
CA LEU A 23 10.48 -4.34 2.20
C LEU A 23 10.14 -5.26 3.38
N LEU A 24 9.10 -4.95 4.16
CA LEU A 24 8.75 -5.61 5.41
C LEU A 24 7.48 -6.44 5.34
N SER A 25 6.70 -6.30 4.26
CA SER A 25 5.46 -7.04 4.08
C SER A 25 5.72 -8.52 3.89
N VAL A 26 4.95 -9.34 4.62
CA VAL A 26 4.99 -10.81 4.51
C VAL A 26 3.68 -11.27 3.85
N PRO A 27 3.73 -12.20 2.87
CA PRO A 27 2.53 -12.66 2.17
C PRO A 27 1.48 -13.28 3.11
N GLU A 28 1.93 -13.98 4.13
CA GLU A 28 1.08 -14.86 4.96
C GLU A 28 0.54 -14.22 6.24
N GLY A 29 0.81 -12.91 6.48
CA GLY A 29 0.35 -12.27 7.71
C GLY A 29 0.54 -10.77 7.74
N VAL A 30 0.18 -10.17 8.87
CA VAL A 30 0.39 -8.74 9.14
C VAL A 30 1.23 -8.61 10.40
N SER A 31 2.34 -7.92 10.30
CA SER A 31 3.22 -7.61 11.43
C SER A 31 2.86 -6.27 12.07
N LEU A 32 3.24 -6.07 13.33
CA LEU A 32 3.14 -4.75 13.99
C LEU A 32 3.92 -3.67 13.22
N ALA A 33 4.99 -4.06 12.51
CA ALA A 33 5.74 -3.14 11.67
C ALA A 33 4.90 -2.66 10.48
N GLU A 34 4.15 -3.56 9.82
CA GLU A 34 3.24 -3.18 8.73
C GLU A 34 2.12 -2.27 9.22
N LEU A 35 1.48 -2.59 10.35
CA LEU A 35 0.47 -1.74 10.96
C LEU A 35 1.03 -0.33 11.26
N SER A 36 2.24 -0.24 11.80
CA SER A 36 2.90 1.05 12.07
C SER A 36 3.12 1.86 10.77
N LEU A 37 3.51 1.18 9.68
CA LEU A 37 3.69 1.81 8.38
C LEU A 37 2.35 2.29 7.79
N THR A 38 1.27 1.52 7.97
CA THR A 38 -0.07 1.94 7.54
C THR A 38 -0.55 3.17 8.31
N VAL A 39 -0.32 3.21 9.63
CA VAL A 39 -0.59 4.41 10.43
C VAL A 39 0.22 5.60 9.93
N LEU A 40 1.50 5.41 9.60
CA LEU A 40 2.35 6.46 9.01
C LEU A 40 1.79 6.97 7.67
N ALA A 41 1.27 6.06 6.82
CA ALA A 41 0.60 6.43 5.58
C ALA A 41 -0.65 7.27 5.85
N VAL A 42 -1.50 6.85 6.79
CA VAL A 42 -2.73 7.57 7.19
C VAL A 42 -2.38 8.99 7.65
N VAL A 43 -1.34 9.17 8.47
CA VAL A 43 -0.85 10.50 8.86
C VAL A 43 -0.43 11.31 7.62
N GLY A 44 0.29 10.70 6.68
CA GLY A 44 0.65 11.33 5.41
C GLY A 44 -0.57 11.80 4.61
N TYR A 45 -1.61 10.97 4.53
CA TYR A 45 -2.86 11.29 3.82
C TYR A 45 -3.64 12.42 4.50
N LEU A 46 -3.67 12.44 5.84
CA LEU A 46 -4.25 13.55 6.62
C LEU A 46 -3.51 14.87 6.35
N VAL A 47 -2.19 14.83 6.26
CA VAL A 47 -1.36 16.00 5.95
C VAL A 47 -1.64 16.51 4.53
N LEU A 48 -1.94 15.64 3.56
CA LEU A 48 -2.38 16.01 2.21
C LEU A 48 -3.75 16.70 2.20
N GLY A 49 -4.56 16.52 3.25
CA GLY A 49 -5.87 17.14 3.41
C GLY A 49 -6.87 16.67 2.34
N ARG A 50 -7.56 17.60 1.68
CA ARG A 50 -8.56 17.26 0.65
C ARG A 50 -8.01 16.43 -0.51
N LEU A 51 -6.74 16.63 -0.86
CA LEU A 51 -6.07 15.85 -1.91
C LEU A 51 -5.75 14.42 -1.47
N GLY A 52 -5.69 14.13 -0.18
CA GLY A 52 -5.46 12.80 0.36
C GLY A 52 -6.73 12.04 0.77
N LEU A 53 -7.93 12.63 0.63
CA LEU A 53 -9.15 12.08 1.22
C LEU A 53 -9.47 10.65 0.79
N LYS A 54 -9.36 10.34 -0.51
CA LYS A 54 -9.61 8.99 -1.02
C LYS A 54 -8.56 7.98 -0.52
N ALA A 55 -7.29 8.39 -0.51
CA ALA A 55 -6.22 7.57 0.05
C ALA A 55 -6.40 7.38 1.58
N LEU A 56 -6.89 8.40 2.28
CA LEU A 56 -7.21 8.33 3.70
C LEU A 56 -8.29 7.28 3.99
N LEU A 57 -9.37 7.26 3.21
CA LEU A 57 -10.43 6.24 3.36
C LEU A 57 -9.87 4.82 3.16
N CYS A 58 -9.04 4.62 2.14
CA CYS A 58 -8.34 3.34 1.94
C CYS A 58 -7.42 3.01 3.13
N GLY A 59 -6.64 3.97 3.62
CA GLY A 59 -5.72 3.77 4.74
C GLY A 59 -6.43 3.44 6.05
N VAL A 60 -7.56 4.07 6.35
CA VAL A 60 -8.38 3.73 7.52
C VAL A 60 -8.93 2.30 7.38
N GLY A 61 -9.42 1.93 6.19
CA GLY A 61 -9.85 0.56 5.90
C GLY A 61 -8.74 -0.46 6.12
N GLN A 62 -7.51 -0.15 5.68
CA GLN A 62 -6.33 -0.99 5.91
C GLN A 62 -6.04 -1.16 7.41
N VAL A 63 -6.02 -0.08 8.20
CA VAL A 63 -5.79 -0.17 9.66
C VAL A 63 -6.80 -1.12 10.31
N ILE A 64 -8.08 -1.02 9.92
CA ILE A 64 -9.13 -1.90 10.46
C ILE A 64 -8.85 -3.37 10.07
N LEU A 65 -8.55 -3.64 8.80
CA LEU A 65 -8.24 -5.00 8.33
C LEU A 65 -7.00 -5.57 9.02
N GLU A 66 -5.94 -4.78 9.14
CA GLU A 66 -4.69 -5.20 9.78
C GLU A 66 -4.89 -5.48 11.28
N LEU A 67 -5.71 -4.69 12.00
CA LEU A 67 -6.06 -4.97 13.39
C LEU A 67 -6.83 -6.27 13.52
N VAL A 68 -7.78 -6.54 12.63
CA VAL A 68 -8.53 -7.81 12.59
C VAL A 68 -7.58 -8.98 12.31
N LEU A 69 -6.68 -8.84 11.34
CA LEU A 69 -5.69 -9.86 11.01
C LEU A 69 -4.72 -10.14 12.15
N CYS A 70 -4.22 -9.09 12.84
CA CYS A 70 -3.36 -9.25 14.02
C CYS A 70 -4.09 -9.97 15.16
N GLY A 71 -5.37 -9.67 15.40
CA GLY A 71 -6.19 -10.36 16.40
C GLY A 71 -6.47 -11.81 16.04
N ALA A 72 -6.71 -12.08 14.76
CA ALA A 72 -7.01 -13.42 14.26
C ALA A 72 -5.82 -14.38 14.25
N GLN A 73 -4.59 -13.88 14.22
CA GLN A 73 -3.37 -14.71 14.29
C GLN A 73 -3.25 -15.50 15.60
N THR A 74 -3.98 -15.10 16.64
CA THR A 74 -4.03 -15.81 17.93
C THR A 74 -5.00 -16.99 17.93
N GLU A 75 -5.91 -17.08 16.95
CA GLU A 75 -6.93 -18.12 16.84
C GLU A 75 -6.64 -19.02 15.64
N ALA A 76 -5.81 -20.05 15.84
CA ALA A 76 -5.51 -21.02 14.80
C ALA A 76 -6.67 -22.05 14.68
N GLY A 77 -7.60 -21.85 13.76
CA GLY A 77 -8.60 -22.88 13.41
C GLY A 77 -9.90 -22.35 12.80
N GLY A 78 -10.68 -23.24 12.21
CA GLY A 78 -12.02 -22.97 11.69
C GLY A 78 -12.06 -22.07 10.45
N ALA A 79 -13.02 -21.14 10.42
CA ALA A 79 -13.26 -20.24 9.30
C ALA A 79 -12.09 -19.30 8.99
N TRP A 80 -11.18 -19.04 9.95
CA TRP A 80 -10.03 -18.15 9.79
C TRP A 80 -9.03 -18.61 8.74
N VAL A 81 -8.90 -19.93 8.51
CA VAL A 81 -8.00 -20.48 7.49
C VAL A 81 -8.32 -19.92 6.09
N TRP A 82 -9.61 -19.67 5.81
CA TRP A 82 -10.06 -19.13 4.53
C TRP A 82 -10.26 -17.63 4.55
N LEU A 83 -10.65 -17.08 5.69
CA LEU A 83 -10.98 -15.67 5.83
C LEU A 83 -9.71 -14.77 5.88
N ALA A 84 -8.66 -15.22 6.55
CA ALA A 84 -7.44 -14.44 6.70
C ALA A 84 -6.77 -14.12 5.34
N PRO A 85 -6.59 -15.07 4.40
CA PRO A 85 -6.07 -14.74 3.07
C PRO A 85 -6.94 -13.74 2.31
N LEU A 86 -8.27 -13.86 2.38
CA LEU A 86 -9.19 -12.93 1.72
C LEU A 86 -9.09 -11.51 2.31
N LEU A 87 -8.99 -11.41 3.64
CA LEU A 87 -8.78 -10.11 4.30
C LEU A 87 -7.42 -9.51 3.93
N ARG A 88 -6.40 -10.35 3.78
CA ARG A 88 -5.08 -9.92 3.32
C ARG A 88 -5.13 -9.38 1.89
N ASP A 89 -5.84 -10.05 0.98
CA ASP A 89 -6.04 -9.57 -0.38
C ASP A 89 -6.79 -8.23 -0.42
N ALA A 90 -7.80 -8.08 0.45
CA ALA A 90 -8.52 -6.82 0.59
C ALA A 90 -7.61 -5.69 1.11
N ASP A 91 -6.72 -5.98 2.07
CA ASP A 91 -5.72 -5.03 2.55
C ASP A 91 -4.77 -4.57 1.43
N LEU A 92 -4.21 -5.51 0.66
CA LEU A 92 -3.36 -5.22 -0.49
C LEU A 92 -4.11 -4.47 -1.60
N LEU A 93 -5.42 -4.75 -1.79
CA LEU A 93 -6.25 -3.98 -2.71
C LEU A 93 -6.38 -2.53 -2.28
N LEU A 94 -6.67 -2.29 -1.01
CA LEU A 94 -6.78 -0.92 -0.47
C LEU A 94 -5.46 -0.18 -0.59
N LEU A 95 -4.32 -0.84 -0.34
CA LEU A 95 -3.00 -0.28 -0.56
C LEU A 95 -2.78 0.11 -2.03
N THR A 96 -3.16 -0.79 -2.95
CA THR A 96 -3.08 -0.53 -4.39
C THR A 96 -3.92 0.68 -4.79
N LEU A 97 -5.18 0.75 -4.35
CA LEU A 97 -6.07 1.86 -4.64
C LEU A 97 -5.55 3.20 -4.09
N ALA A 98 -5.01 3.20 -2.85
CA ALA A 98 -4.38 4.37 -2.27
C ALA A 98 -3.17 4.83 -3.11
N ALA A 99 -2.30 3.88 -3.50
CA ALA A 99 -1.12 4.16 -4.31
C ALA A 99 -1.49 4.72 -5.70
N LEU A 100 -2.46 4.13 -6.37
CA LEU A 100 -2.96 4.59 -7.67
C LEU A 100 -3.52 6.00 -7.57
N TYR A 101 -4.33 6.26 -6.54
CA TYR A 101 -4.88 7.60 -6.32
C TYR A 101 -3.78 8.64 -6.04
N LEU A 102 -2.79 8.30 -5.20
CA LEU A 102 -1.68 9.20 -4.91
C LEU A 102 -0.82 9.49 -6.15
N LEU A 103 -0.64 8.53 -7.04
CA LEU A 103 0.05 8.75 -8.32
C LEU A 103 -0.67 9.80 -9.16
N THR A 104 -2.01 9.77 -9.23
CA THR A 104 -2.77 10.80 -9.95
C THR A 104 -2.62 12.18 -9.29
N VAL A 105 -2.67 12.25 -7.95
CA VAL A 105 -2.46 13.50 -7.19
C VAL A 105 -1.02 14.03 -7.34
N ALA A 106 -0.05 13.15 -7.50
CA ALA A 106 1.34 13.49 -7.78
C ALA A 106 1.58 13.99 -9.21
N GLY A 107 0.58 13.89 -10.10
CA GLY A 107 0.69 14.28 -11.51
C GLY A 107 1.38 13.23 -12.38
N TYR A 108 1.29 11.95 -12.00
CA TYR A 108 1.82 10.87 -12.83
C TYR A 108 0.85 10.56 -13.98
N GLU A 109 1.29 10.79 -15.22
CA GLU A 109 0.47 10.57 -16.42
C GLU A 109 0.73 9.21 -17.11
N GLY A 110 1.75 8.46 -16.66
CA GLY A 110 2.10 7.16 -17.23
C GLY A 110 1.10 6.06 -16.85
N GLN A 111 0.81 5.15 -17.78
CA GLN A 111 -0.08 4.00 -17.53
C GLN A 111 0.65 2.75 -17.03
N ALA A 112 1.97 2.64 -17.26
CA ALA A 112 2.74 1.44 -16.96
C ALA A 112 2.75 1.07 -15.47
N LEU A 113 3.00 2.03 -14.58
CA LEU A 113 3.08 1.77 -13.15
C LEU A 113 1.71 1.40 -12.53
N PRO A 114 0.61 2.12 -12.83
CA PRO A 114 -0.73 1.68 -12.44
C PRO A 114 -1.07 0.28 -12.93
N ALA A 115 -0.77 -0.04 -14.18
CA ALA A 115 -1.02 -1.35 -14.76
C ALA A 115 -0.20 -2.45 -14.06
N VAL A 116 1.08 -2.21 -13.78
CA VAL A 116 1.94 -3.17 -13.06
C VAL A 116 1.36 -3.46 -11.68
N LEU A 117 0.99 -2.44 -10.90
CA LEU A 117 0.42 -2.64 -9.57
C LEU A 117 -0.90 -3.42 -9.61
N ALA A 118 -1.82 -3.03 -10.49
CA ALA A 118 -3.12 -3.67 -10.60
C ALA A 118 -3.01 -5.13 -11.07
N VAL A 119 -2.21 -5.40 -12.11
CA VAL A 119 -2.04 -6.73 -12.68
C VAL A 119 -1.30 -7.65 -11.71
N THR A 120 -0.21 -7.20 -11.08
CA THR A 120 0.55 -8.03 -10.14
C THR A 120 -0.25 -8.35 -8.89
N TRP A 121 -1.03 -7.39 -8.37
CA TRP A 121 -1.99 -7.66 -7.30
C TRP A 121 -3.03 -8.71 -7.73
N ALA A 122 -3.68 -8.53 -8.89
CA ALA A 122 -4.72 -9.46 -9.36
C ALA A 122 -4.18 -10.87 -9.61
N VAL A 123 -2.99 -10.99 -10.20
CA VAL A 123 -2.33 -12.29 -10.42
C VAL A 123 -2.02 -12.94 -9.07
N TYR A 124 -1.47 -12.20 -8.10
CA TYR A 124 -1.22 -12.72 -6.77
C TYR A 124 -2.51 -13.19 -6.09
N ALA A 125 -3.55 -12.35 -6.05
CA ALA A 125 -4.82 -12.64 -5.39
C ALA A 125 -5.52 -13.92 -5.94
N VAL A 126 -5.32 -14.23 -7.23
CA VAL A 126 -5.88 -15.46 -7.83
C VAL A 126 -4.97 -16.67 -7.62
N THR A 127 -3.66 -16.49 -7.74
CA THR A 127 -2.72 -17.62 -7.80
C THR A 127 -2.31 -18.17 -6.44
N HIS A 128 -2.32 -17.35 -5.37
CA HIS A 128 -1.85 -17.82 -4.06
C HIS A 128 -2.81 -18.86 -3.42
N PHE A 129 -4.09 -18.91 -3.82
CA PHE A 129 -5.02 -19.98 -3.38
C PHE A 129 -4.75 -21.33 -4.03
N LEU A 130 -3.94 -21.39 -5.08
CA LEU A 130 -3.66 -22.60 -5.82
C LEU A 130 -2.23 -23.10 -5.55
N PRO A 131 -2.04 -24.18 -4.78
CA PRO A 131 -0.70 -24.67 -4.44
C PRO A 131 0.18 -24.96 -5.66
N ALA A 132 -0.43 -25.41 -6.77
CA ALA A 132 0.26 -25.63 -8.03
C ALA A 132 0.84 -24.35 -8.66
N LEU A 133 0.34 -23.17 -8.29
CA LEU A 133 0.75 -21.86 -8.81
C LEU A 133 1.56 -21.05 -7.80
N SER A 134 2.03 -21.65 -6.71
CA SER A 134 2.76 -20.95 -5.63
C SER A 134 3.98 -20.16 -6.12
N LEU A 135 4.71 -20.66 -7.13
CA LEU A 135 5.83 -19.96 -7.74
C LEU A 135 5.38 -18.69 -8.48
N PHE A 136 4.25 -18.75 -9.19
CA PHE A 136 3.67 -17.60 -9.86
C PHE A 136 3.14 -16.57 -8.86
N ALA A 137 2.53 -17.02 -7.77
CA ALA A 137 2.09 -16.15 -6.69
C ALA A 137 3.28 -15.41 -6.06
N ALA A 138 4.36 -16.12 -5.75
CA ALA A 138 5.58 -15.52 -5.23
C ALA A 138 6.19 -14.49 -6.20
N ALA A 139 6.28 -14.83 -7.49
CA ALA A 139 6.79 -13.92 -8.51
C ALA A 139 5.91 -12.67 -8.66
N ALA A 140 4.58 -12.82 -8.66
CA ALA A 140 3.63 -11.72 -8.72
C ALA A 140 3.75 -10.82 -7.49
N TYR A 141 3.92 -11.39 -6.29
CA TYR A 141 4.11 -10.63 -5.06
C TYR A 141 5.41 -9.83 -5.08
N VAL A 142 6.52 -10.42 -5.52
CA VAL A 142 7.80 -9.70 -5.67
C VAL A 142 7.66 -8.57 -6.69
N ALA A 143 7.02 -8.80 -7.83
CA ALA A 143 6.76 -7.77 -8.83
C ALA A 143 5.87 -6.64 -8.26
N TYR A 144 4.88 -6.96 -7.44
CA TYR A 144 4.06 -6.00 -6.73
C TYR A 144 4.90 -5.13 -5.77
N CYS A 145 5.79 -5.74 -4.97
CA CYS A 145 6.71 -5.01 -4.10
C CYS A 145 7.64 -4.07 -4.89
N VAL A 146 8.16 -4.50 -6.02
CA VAL A 146 8.95 -3.64 -6.94
C VAL A 146 8.09 -2.46 -7.45
N GLY A 147 6.83 -2.70 -7.78
CA GLY A 147 5.87 -1.66 -8.13
C GLY A 147 5.69 -0.62 -7.02
N LEU A 148 5.54 -1.06 -5.77
CA LEU A 148 5.45 -0.16 -4.61
C LEU A 148 6.73 0.68 -4.40
N LEU A 149 7.90 0.09 -4.58
CA LEU A 149 9.17 0.85 -4.56
C LEU A 149 9.20 1.91 -5.66
N TRP A 150 8.67 1.60 -6.84
CA TRP A 150 8.56 2.59 -7.91
C TRP A 150 7.59 3.72 -7.54
N VAL A 151 6.45 3.41 -6.90
CA VAL A 151 5.55 4.43 -6.32
C VAL A 151 6.31 5.34 -5.37
N THR A 152 7.13 4.76 -4.47
CA THR A 152 7.95 5.51 -3.53
C THR A 152 8.85 6.53 -4.25
N VAL A 153 9.56 6.09 -5.30
CA VAL A 153 10.42 6.98 -6.09
C VAL A 153 9.60 8.15 -6.68
N ARG A 154 8.39 7.88 -7.17
CA ARG A 154 7.50 8.92 -7.71
C ARG A 154 7.01 9.89 -6.63
N MET A 155 6.68 9.40 -5.44
CA MET A 155 6.29 10.25 -4.31
C MET A 155 7.45 11.14 -3.85
N ILE A 156 8.67 10.61 -3.77
CA ILE A 156 9.87 11.38 -3.42
C ILE A 156 10.16 12.45 -4.48
N ARG A 157 9.99 12.14 -5.76
CA ARG A 157 10.12 13.14 -6.84
C ARG A 157 9.09 14.25 -6.68
N ALA A 158 7.81 13.90 -6.45
CA ALA A 158 6.76 14.89 -6.21
C ALA A 158 7.04 15.75 -4.96
N TYR A 159 7.64 15.18 -3.92
CA TYR A 159 8.15 15.91 -2.76
C TYR A 159 9.23 16.92 -3.18
N ASN A 160 10.26 16.49 -3.89
CA ASN A 160 11.40 17.34 -4.29
C ASN A 160 10.95 18.47 -5.22
N GLU A 161 10.13 18.19 -6.23
CA GLU A 161 9.62 19.20 -7.18
C GLU A 161 8.83 20.30 -6.46
N ARG A 162 8.08 19.94 -5.43
CA ARG A 162 7.30 20.89 -4.65
C ARG A 162 8.13 21.65 -3.64
N ARG A 163 9.30 21.15 -3.25
CA ARG A 163 10.24 21.83 -2.35
C ARG A 163 11.16 22.80 -3.10
N VAL A 164 11.65 22.40 -4.26
CA VAL A 164 12.71 23.13 -5.01
C VAL A 164 12.16 24.31 -5.83
N ARG A 165 10.90 24.31 -6.26
CA ARG A 165 10.30 25.48 -6.94
C ARG A 165 10.10 26.63 -5.94
N ARG A 166 11.19 27.17 -5.43
CA ARG A 166 11.22 28.44 -4.68
C ARG A 166 11.38 29.62 -5.63
#